data_b59b5b242c19df56a422b148d8790bb6
#
_entry.id   b59b5b242c19df56a422b148d8790bb6
#
_cell.length_a   1.000
_cell.length_b   1.000
_cell.length_c   1.000
_cell.angle_alpha   90.00
_cell.angle_beta   90.00
_cell.angle_gamma   90.00
#
_symmetry.space_group_name_H-M   'P 1'
#
loop_
_entity.id
_entity.type
_entity.pdbx_description
1 polymer ?
#
loop_
_entity_poly.entity_id
_entity_poly.type
_entity_poly.pdbx_seq_one_letter_code
_entity_poly.pdbx_strand_id
1 'polypeptide(L)'
;MVFFTGSVSAVEKPYAPESMPGATSLLAEETVDLILSNPELIIIDSRKKTEYIKGHIEGAINILNTELLREDLEIIAPDKTQALLFYCNGVRCLRSSDSINKAVNWGYTNVFWFRGGWNEWTEKRLPVVTE
;
A
#
# COMPACT_ATOMS: atom_id res chain seq x y z
N MET A 1 -17.09 3.51 45.78
CA MET A 1 -15.78 3.82 45.29
C MET A 1 -15.63 3.42 43.87
N VAL A 2 -15.35 4.38 43.06
CA VAL A 2 -15.27 4.14 41.65
C VAL A 2 -13.87 3.83 41.26
N PHE A 3 -13.71 2.68 40.71
CA PHE A 3 -12.44 2.38 40.15
C PHE A 3 -12.50 2.66 38.70
N PHE A 4 -11.77 3.62 38.30
CA PHE A 4 -11.32 3.59 36.96
C PHE A 4 -10.34 2.46 36.89
N THR A 5 -10.87 1.37 36.66
CA THR A 5 -10.05 0.38 36.05
C THR A 5 -9.62 1.01 34.76
N GLY A 6 -8.87 2.04 34.85
CA GLY A 6 -8.45 2.79 33.77
C GLY A 6 -8.12 1.97 32.65
N SER A 7 -8.96 1.68 32.04
CA SER A 7 -8.68 1.29 30.75
C SER A 7 -8.16 2.51 29.99
N VAL A 8 -7.06 2.93 30.47
CA VAL A 8 -6.17 3.53 29.53
C VAL A 8 -5.69 2.38 28.71
N SER A 9 -6.58 1.87 27.98
CA SER A 9 -6.22 0.95 26.94
C SER A 9 -5.22 1.66 26.08
N ALA A 10 -4.18 0.94 25.76
CA ALA A 10 -3.30 1.34 24.70
C ALA A 10 -4.15 1.80 23.54
N VAL A 11 -3.83 2.96 23.01
CA VAL A 11 -4.48 3.48 21.82
C VAL A 11 -4.27 2.47 20.71
N GLU A 12 -5.32 1.82 20.28
CA GLU A 12 -5.25 0.92 19.15
C GLU A 12 -4.94 1.71 17.89
N LYS A 13 -4.13 1.13 17.01
CA LYS A 13 -3.91 1.71 15.71
C LYS A 13 -5.24 1.81 14.96
N PRO A 14 -5.51 2.92 14.30
CA PRO A 14 -6.72 3.04 13.51
C PRO A 14 -6.71 2.06 12.35
N TYR A 15 -7.89 1.69 11.90
CA TYR A 15 -8.02 0.97 10.64
C TYR A 15 -7.84 1.96 9.48
N ALA A 16 -7.23 1.49 8.40
CA ALA A 16 -7.27 2.21 7.14
C ALA A 16 -8.73 2.30 6.66
N PRO A 17 -9.07 3.31 5.85
CA PRO A 17 -10.39 3.37 5.23
C PRO A 17 -10.73 2.06 4.51
N GLU A 18 -12.00 1.73 4.38
CA GLU A 18 -12.39 0.53 3.64
C GLU A 18 -12.18 0.69 2.14
N SER A 19 -12.24 1.91 1.66
CA SER A 19 -11.98 2.25 0.25
C SER A 19 -11.39 3.64 0.16
N MET A 20 -10.75 3.92 -0.98
CA MET A 20 -10.16 5.23 -1.26
C MET A 20 -10.78 5.79 -2.53
N PRO A 21 -11.31 7.03 -2.50
CA PRO A 21 -11.79 7.68 -3.72
C PRO A 21 -10.70 7.72 -4.78
N GLY A 22 -11.06 7.33 -6.00
CA GLY A 22 -10.13 7.34 -7.13
C GLY A 22 -9.23 6.12 -7.22
N ALA A 23 -9.37 5.15 -6.32
CA ALA A 23 -8.60 3.91 -6.35
C ALA A 23 -9.53 2.69 -6.31
N THR A 24 -9.08 1.60 -6.93
CA THR A 24 -9.77 0.32 -6.90
C THR A 24 -9.12 -0.57 -5.86
N SER A 25 -9.90 -1.00 -4.86
CA SER A 25 -9.41 -1.91 -3.81
C SER A 25 -9.40 -3.34 -4.30
N LEU A 26 -8.32 -4.06 -4.00
CA LEU A 26 -8.12 -5.44 -4.42
C LEU A 26 -7.83 -6.34 -3.23
N LEU A 27 -8.32 -7.57 -3.30
CA LEU A 27 -7.90 -8.66 -2.42
C LEU A 27 -6.59 -9.26 -2.96
N ALA A 28 -5.97 -10.16 -2.20
CA ALA A 28 -4.70 -10.77 -2.61
C ALA A 28 -4.82 -11.48 -3.96
N GLU A 29 -5.89 -12.25 -4.15
CA GLU A 29 -6.10 -12.99 -5.40
C GLU A 29 -6.25 -12.05 -6.59
N GLU A 30 -6.99 -10.98 -6.42
CA GLU A 30 -7.18 -9.96 -7.45
C GLU A 30 -5.87 -9.23 -7.74
N THR A 31 -5.05 -9.02 -6.72
CA THR A 31 -3.72 -8.41 -6.86
C THR A 31 -2.80 -9.32 -7.68
N VAL A 32 -2.80 -10.62 -7.42
CA VAL A 32 -2.03 -11.59 -8.22
C VAL A 32 -2.50 -11.56 -9.67
N ASP A 33 -3.80 -11.58 -9.90
CA ASP A 33 -4.36 -11.52 -11.25
C ASP A 33 -3.93 -10.25 -11.99
N LEU A 34 -3.95 -9.12 -11.31
CA LEU A 34 -3.52 -7.85 -11.89
C LEU A 34 -2.03 -7.88 -12.25
N ILE A 35 -1.20 -8.39 -11.36
CA ILE A 35 0.25 -8.52 -11.61
C ILE A 35 0.52 -9.38 -12.82
N LEU A 36 -0.16 -10.53 -12.92
CA LEU A 36 0.04 -11.49 -14.01
C LEU A 36 -0.49 -10.98 -15.34
N SER A 37 -1.57 -10.22 -15.32
CA SER A 37 -2.22 -9.74 -16.55
C SER A 37 -1.66 -8.41 -17.05
N ASN A 38 -0.93 -7.67 -16.21
CA ASN A 38 -0.40 -6.36 -16.56
C ASN A 38 1.09 -6.27 -16.26
N PRO A 39 1.95 -6.68 -17.20
CA PRO A 39 3.40 -6.66 -16.98
C PRO A 39 3.98 -5.25 -16.81
N GLU A 40 3.24 -4.22 -17.17
CA GLU A 40 3.67 -2.82 -17.02
C GLU A 40 3.23 -2.21 -15.69
N LEU A 41 2.50 -2.97 -14.86
CA LEU A 41 2.06 -2.48 -13.56
C LEU A 41 3.23 -2.01 -12.71
N ILE A 42 3.10 -0.82 -12.16
CA ILE A 42 4.07 -0.29 -11.20
C ILE A 42 3.54 -0.55 -9.80
N ILE A 43 4.30 -1.29 -9.02
CA ILE A 43 3.94 -1.64 -7.63
C ILE A 43 4.78 -0.77 -6.70
N ILE A 44 4.11 -0.09 -5.78
CA ILE A 44 4.78 0.78 -4.81
C ILE A 44 4.52 0.25 -3.41
N ASP A 45 5.61 -0.12 -2.74
CA ASP A 45 5.61 -0.52 -1.33
C ASP A 45 5.80 0.73 -0.48
N SER A 46 4.75 1.10 0.25
CA SER A 46 4.73 2.33 1.04
C SER A 46 5.31 2.17 2.44
N ARG A 47 5.88 0.99 2.73
CA ARG A 47 6.45 0.70 4.05
C ARG A 47 7.84 1.31 4.25
N LYS A 48 8.33 1.21 5.46
CA LYS A 48 9.71 1.59 5.76
C LYS A 48 10.69 0.69 5.03
N LYS A 49 11.83 1.23 4.67
CA LYS A 49 12.87 0.48 3.97
C LYS A 49 13.32 -0.76 4.75
N THR A 50 13.39 -0.66 6.08
CA THR A 50 13.77 -1.80 6.93
C THR A 50 12.80 -2.97 6.82
N GLU A 51 11.52 -2.70 6.58
CA GLU A 51 10.51 -3.72 6.36
C GLU A 51 10.61 -4.29 4.94
N TYR A 52 10.77 -3.43 3.96
CA TYR A 52 10.89 -3.79 2.56
C TYR A 52 12.08 -4.75 2.31
N ILE A 53 13.22 -4.47 2.89
CA ILE A 53 14.44 -5.29 2.73
C ILE A 53 14.22 -6.72 3.21
N LYS A 54 13.46 -6.89 4.28
CA LYS A 54 13.18 -8.21 4.87
C LYS A 54 12.25 -9.05 4.02
N GLY A 55 11.51 -8.43 3.15
CA GLY A 55 10.62 -9.12 2.24
C GLY A 55 9.62 -8.16 1.61
N HIS A 56 9.38 -8.32 0.32
CA HIS A 56 8.43 -7.50 -0.42
C HIS A 56 7.90 -8.27 -1.64
N ILE A 57 6.90 -7.72 -2.29
CA ILE A 57 6.36 -8.27 -3.53
C ILE A 57 7.37 -8.02 -4.64
N GLU A 58 7.67 -9.04 -5.44
CA GLU A 58 8.62 -8.94 -6.54
C GLU A 58 8.26 -7.78 -7.47
N GLY A 59 9.26 -6.97 -7.79
CA GLY A 59 9.10 -5.80 -8.65
C GLY A 59 8.62 -4.54 -7.94
N ALA A 60 8.28 -4.62 -6.67
CA ALA A 60 7.83 -3.44 -5.92
C ALA A 60 8.97 -2.44 -5.73
N ILE A 61 8.63 -1.17 -5.91
CA ILE A 61 9.52 -0.03 -5.63
C ILE A 61 9.17 0.47 -4.24
N ASN A 62 10.16 0.60 -3.37
CA ASN A 62 9.92 1.09 -2.02
C ASN A 62 10.00 2.62 -1.96
N ILE A 63 8.88 3.23 -1.65
CA ILE A 63 8.83 4.68 -1.39
C ILE A 63 7.91 4.88 -0.18
N LEU A 64 8.50 5.23 0.95
CA LEU A 64 7.74 5.53 2.16
C LEU A 64 6.77 6.69 1.87
N ASN A 65 5.55 6.61 2.38
CA ASN A 65 4.52 7.60 2.07
C ASN A 65 4.94 9.05 2.37
N THR A 66 5.69 9.27 3.45
CA THR A 66 6.17 10.61 3.81
C THR A 66 7.29 11.12 2.90
N GLU A 67 7.94 10.23 2.17
CA GLU A 67 9.02 10.55 1.25
C GLU A 67 8.55 10.61 -0.21
N LEU A 68 7.31 10.19 -0.47
CA LEU A 68 6.77 10.20 -1.82
C LEU A 68 6.52 11.63 -2.28
N LEU A 69 7.26 12.04 -3.31
CA LEU A 69 7.11 13.34 -3.95
C LEU A 69 6.44 13.19 -5.31
N ARG A 70 5.80 14.25 -5.76
CA ARG A 70 5.17 14.29 -7.08
C ARG A 70 6.16 13.93 -8.18
N GLU A 71 7.37 14.46 -8.09
CA GLU A 71 8.43 14.21 -9.05
C GLU A 71 8.81 12.75 -9.14
N ASP A 72 8.74 12.01 -8.04
CA ASP A 72 9.02 10.57 -8.03
C ASP A 72 8.08 9.83 -8.97
N LEU A 73 6.80 10.10 -8.86
CA LEU A 73 5.80 9.48 -9.73
C LEU A 73 5.93 9.97 -11.18
N GLU A 74 6.25 11.23 -11.39
CA GLU A 74 6.42 11.76 -12.75
C GLU A 74 7.60 11.13 -13.47
N ILE A 75 8.63 10.71 -12.74
CA ILE A 75 9.78 10.00 -13.31
C ILE A 75 9.41 8.56 -13.66
N ILE A 76 8.82 7.82 -12.72
CA ILE A 76 8.53 6.39 -12.92
C ILE A 76 7.25 6.14 -13.71
N ALA A 77 6.33 7.07 -13.70
CA ALA A 77 5.03 6.97 -14.36
C ALA A 77 4.63 8.33 -14.95
N PRO A 78 5.29 8.76 -16.03
CA PRO A 78 4.97 10.05 -16.65
C PRO A 78 3.56 10.12 -17.22
N ASP A 79 2.99 9.00 -17.63
CA ASP A 79 1.62 8.91 -18.11
C ASP A 79 0.67 8.77 -16.92
N LYS A 80 -0.27 9.68 -16.76
CA LYS A 80 -1.22 9.68 -15.64
C LYS A 80 -2.23 8.54 -15.70
N THR A 81 -2.30 7.81 -16.82
CA THR A 81 -3.12 6.61 -16.96
C THR A 81 -2.36 5.34 -16.65
N GLN A 82 -1.08 5.45 -16.31
CA GLN A 82 -0.24 4.32 -15.91
C GLN A 82 -0.84 3.63 -14.68
N ALA A 83 -0.98 2.31 -14.74
CA ALA A 83 -1.48 1.53 -13.61
C ALA A 83 -0.48 1.55 -12.45
N LEU A 84 -0.93 1.98 -11.29
CA LEU A 84 -0.16 2.02 -10.05
C LEU A 84 -0.86 1.19 -9.00
N LEU A 85 -0.11 0.32 -8.34
CA LEU A 85 -0.61 -0.47 -7.21
C LEU A 85 0.17 -0.07 -5.96
N PHE A 86 -0.55 0.29 -4.90
CA PHE A 86 0.06 0.64 -3.62
C PHE A 86 -0.30 -0.40 -2.56
N TYR A 87 0.65 -0.72 -1.70
CA TYR A 87 0.40 -1.52 -0.51
C TYR A 87 1.31 -1.11 0.64
N CYS A 88 0.94 -1.49 1.84
CA CYS A 88 1.80 -1.40 3.02
C CYS A 88 1.60 -2.64 3.89
N ASN A 89 1.63 -2.53 5.23
CA ASN A 89 1.60 -3.73 6.07
C ASN A 89 0.24 -4.43 6.09
N GLY A 90 -0.85 -3.68 6.16
CA GLY A 90 -2.18 -4.27 6.25
C GLY A 90 -3.25 -3.26 6.60
N VAL A 91 -4.39 -3.77 7.05
CA VAL A 91 -5.60 -2.97 7.25
C VAL A 91 -5.47 -1.90 8.37
N ARG A 92 -4.43 -1.98 9.19
CA ARG A 92 -4.16 -0.96 10.20
C ARG A 92 -3.00 -0.03 9.83
N CYS A 93 -2.53 -0.11 8.60
CA CYS A 93 -1.45 0.73 8.11
C CYS A 93 -2.04 1.82 7.21
N LEU A 94 -1.76 3.07 7.54
CA LEU A 94 -2.27 4.23 6.80
C LEU A 94 -1.32 4.73 5.71
N ARG A 95 -0.16 4.09 5.56
CA ARG A 95 0.87 4.59 4.64
C ARG A 95 0.46 4.49 3.18
N SER A 96 -0.12 3.35 2.78
CA SER A 96 -0.55 3.20 1.38
C SER A 96 -1.75 4.08 1.04
N SER A 97 -2.70 4.24 1.96
CA SER A 97 -3.82 5.14 1.72
C SER A 97 -3.38 6.61 1.60
N ASP A 98 -2.38 7.00 2.39
CA ASP A 98 -1.79 8.33 2.27
C ASP A 98 -1.12 8.52 0.91
N SER A 99 -0.33 7.54 0.47
CA SER A 99 0.32 7.57 -0.85
C SER A 99 -0.71 7.63 -1.99
N ILE A 100 -1.79 6.86 -1.88
CA ILE A 100 -2.88 6.87 -2.86
C ILE A 100 -3.53 8.25 -2.94
N ASN A 101 -3.80 8.85 -1.79
CA ASN A 101 -4.41 10.17 -1.75
C ASN A 101 -3.55 11.19 -2.50
N LYS A 102 -2.23 11.13 -2.30
CA LYS A 102 -1.28 11.97 -3.05
C LYS A 102 -1.34 11.71 -4.55
N ALA A 103 -1.23 10.43 -4.95
CA ALA A 103 -1.23 10.06 -6.36
C ALA A 103 -2.51 10.51 -7.08
N VAL A 104 -3.67 10.28 -6.46
CA VAL A 104 -4.95 10.69 -7.03
C VAL A 104 -5.02 12.22 -7.15
N ASN A 105 -4.56 12.95 -6.13
CA ASN A 105 -4.53 14.41 -6.18
C ASN A 105 -3.56 14.94 -7.23
N TRP A 106 -2.53 14.19 -7.59
CA TRP A 106 -1.60 14.54 -8.65
C TRP A 106 -2.08 14.15 -10.04
N GLY A 107 -3.28 13.60 -10.15
CA GLY A 107 -3.93 13.34 -11.43
C GLY A 107 -3.83 11.92 -11.95
N TYR A 108 -3.31 10.98 -11.18
CA TYR A 108 -3.27 9.58 -11.58
C TYR A 108 -4.67 8.98 -11.53
N THR A 109 -5.10 8.33 -12.62
CA THR A 109 -6.47 7.88 -12.80
C THR A 109 -6.63 6.36 -12.78
N ASN A 110 -5.53 5.62 -12.71
CA ASN A 110 -5.56 4.15 -12.77
C ASN A 110 -4.82 3.57 -11.57
N VAL A 111 -5.37 3.85 -10.39
CA VAL A 111 -4.75 3.54 -9.11
C VAL A 111 -5.45 2.36 -8.45
N PHE A 112 -4.66 1.39 -8.00
CA PHE A 112 -5.14 0.19 -7.31
C PHE A 112 -4.58 0.17 -5.89
N TRP A 113 -5.34 -0.40 -4.98
CA TRP A 113 -4.98 -0.51 -3.58
C TRP A 113 -5.10 -1.94 -3.08
N PHE A 114 -3.97 -2.53 -2.73
CA PHE A 114 -3.97 -3.79 -2.01
C PHE A 114 -3.99 -3.49 -0.50
N ARG A 115 -5.20 -3.29 0.02
CA ARG A 115 -5.42 -2.85 1.40
C ARG A 115 -4.92 -3.84 2.43
N GLY A 116 -5.11 -5.13 2.19
CA GLY A 116 -4.63 -6.19 3.09
C GLY A 116 -3.12 -6.28 3.17
N GLY A 117 -2.43 -5.83 2.15
CA GLY A 117 -1.00 -5.60 2.11
C GLY A 117 -0.14 -6.80 2.46
N TRP A 118 1.01 -6.49 3.01
CA TRP A 118 2.02 -7.49 3.32
C TRP A 118 1.50 -8.61 4.23
N ASN A 119 0.67 -8.26 5.22
CA ASN A 119 0.12 -9.25 6.14
C ASN A 119 -0.77 -10.27 5.41
N GLU A 120 -1.64 -9.82 4.53
CA GLU A 120 -2.48 -10.73 3.74
C GLU A 120 -1.64 -11.54 2.76
N TRP A 121 -0.67 -10.91 2.09
CA TRP A 121 0.22 -11.55 1.13
C TRP A 121 0.98 -12.73 1.76
N THR A 122 1.60 -12.50 2.91
CA THR A 122 2.38 -13.53 3.61
C THR A 122 1.50 -14.59 4.28
N GLU A 123 0.35 -14.20 4.79
CA GLU A 123 -0.63 -15.14 5.36
C GLU A 123 -1.06 -16.17 4.30
N LYS A 124 -1.23 -15.73 3.07
CA LYS A 124 -1.57 -16.61 1.95
C LYS A 124 -0.37 -17.28 1.30
N ARG A 125 0.81 -17.10 1.87
CA ARG A 125 2.07 -17.72 1.42
C ARG A 125 2.38 -17.44 -0.04
N LEU A 126 2.09 -16.25 -0.49
CA LEU A 126 2.41 -15.80 -1.84
C LEU A 126 3.92 -15.50 -1.95
N PRO A 127 4.50 -15.56 -3.16
CA PRO A 127 5.95 -15.39 -3.33
C PRO A 127 6.47 -14.06 -2.80
N VAL A 128 7.62 -14.13 -2.12
CA VAL A 128 8.30 -12.95 -1.60
C VAL A 128 9.73 -12.91 -2.10
N VAL A 129 10.26 -11.71 -2.21
CA VAL A 129 11.69 -11.49 -2.50
C VAL A 129 12.30 -10.68 -1.38
N THR A 130 13.61 -10.85 -1.19
CA THR A 130 14.37 -10.12 -0.17
C THR A 130 15.53 -9.39 -0.83
N GLU A 131 16.05 -8.41 -0.10
CA GLU A 131 17.27 -7.73 -0.54
C GLU A 131 18.39 -7.87 0.47
#